data_ecfe0811ad002346d4171d17e202b2fa
#
_entry.id   ecfe0811ad002346d4171d17e202b2fa
#
_cell.length_a   1.000
_cell.length_b   1.000
_cell.length_c   1.000
_cell.angle_alpha   90.00
_cell.angle_beta   90.00
_cell.angle_gamma   90.00
#
_symmetry.space_group_name_H-M   'P 1'
#
loop_
_entity.id
_entity.type
_entity.pdbx_description
1 polymer ?
#
loop_
_entity_poly.entity_id
_entity_poly.type
_entity_poly.pdbx_seq_one_letter_code
_entity_poly.pdbx_strand_id
1 'polypeptide(L)'
;ILFWDTATKNTPSDIYSEEGFGSTSTNPCGEIILSPGDSCRLMLVNLTSFVENPWDDNATFNFEKYEEVVGKGQRLMDDMIDLELEQIDKILKKISSDPEPKNVKRIERELWQFIKSRAIDGRRTGLGVTGVGDALAMLGQKYGSEESISTVEAFYKHLAVGSYGESINLAKERGCFPICDTRKEEDHPFLSRIIDELPESVREDYYTHGRRNIANTTTAPAGSVSTLTQTTSGIEPAFMLHYTRRRKINPQDGDVRVDF
;
A
#
# COMPACT_ATOMS: atom_id res chain seq x y z
N ILE A 1 10.63 -6.07 -16.27
CA ILE A 1 11.50 -4.89 -16.48
C ILE A 1 11.12 -3.87 -15.42
N LEU A 2 12.09 -3.40 -14.64
CA LEU A 2 11.91 -2.32 -13.69
C LEU A 2 12.52 -1.04 -14.28
N PHE A 3 11.73 0.03 -14.29
CA PHE A 3 12.20 1.38 -14.63
C PHE A 3 12.74 2.03 -13.35
N TRP A 4 13.92 1.57 -12.91
CA TRP A 4 14.49 1.90 -11.61
C TRP A 4 14.65 3.40 -11.39
N ASP A 5 15.21 4.12 -12.37
CA ASP A 5 15.40 5.56 -12.26
C ASP A 5 14.10 6.34 -12.14
N THR A 6 13.02 5.86 -12.80
CA THR A 6 11.69 6.46 -12.68
C THR A 6 11.07 6.13 -11.31
N ALA A 7 11.25 4.90 -10.86
CA ALA A 7 10.70 4.44 -9.60
C ALA A 7 11.33 5.17 -8.41
N THR A 8 12.64 5.22 -8.31
CA THR A 8 13.37 5.92 -7.23
C THR A 8 13.08 7.42 -7.22
N LYS A 9 13.00 8.04 -8.40
CA LYS A 9 12.66 9.47 -8.52
C LYS A 9 11.27 9.83 -7.99
N ASN A 10 10.33 8.87 -7.95
CA ASN A 10 8.95 9.08 -7.49
C ASN A 10 8.66 8.38 -6.15
N THR A 11 9.64 7.73 -5.52
CA THR A 11 9.46 7.04 -4.25
C THR A 11 9.74 7.99 -3.08
N PRO A 12 8.75 8.37 -2.26
CA PRO A 12 8.94 9.37 -1.20
C PRO A 12 9.99 9.01 -0.15
N SER A 13 10.24 7.71 0.06
CA SER A 13 11.23 7.27 1.03
C SER A 13 12.67 7.54 0.61
N ASP A 14 12.97 7.71 -0.69
CA ASP A 14 14.33 8.03 -1.16
C ASP A 14 14.82 9.42 -0.71
N ILE A 15 13.92 10.33 -0.33
CA ILE A 15 14.24 11.61 0.31
C ILE A 15 15.08 11.37 1.58
N TYR A 16 14.83 10.25 2.26
CA TYR A 16 15.45 9.85 3.52
C TYR A 16 16.50 8.77 3.33
N SER A 17 17.23 8.79 2.19
CA SER A 17 18.28 7.82 1.89
C SER A 17 19.45 7.89 2.88
N GLU A 18 19.80 9.09 3.35
CA GLU A 18 20.85 9.29 4.37
C GLU A 18 20.46 8.71 5.73
N GLU A 19 19.16 8.65 6.04
CA GLU A 19 18.60 8.02 7.23
C GLU A 19 18.38 6.50 7.04
N GLY A 20 18.81 5.97 5.88
CA GLY A 20 18.80 4.54 5.56
C GLY A 20 17.50 4.06 4.91
N PHE A 21 16.67 4.96 4.35
CA PHE A 21 15.46 4.62 3.60
C PHE A 21 15.61 4.68 2.09
N GLY A 22 16.85 4.75 1.59
CA GLY A 22 17.14 4.66 0.17
C GLY A 22 16.69 3.34 -0.44
N SER A 23 16.16 3.41 -1.65
CA SER A 23 15.67 2.26 -2.42
C SER A 23 16.79 1.27 -2.73
N THR A 24 16.65 0.03 -2.30
CA THR A 24 17.65 -1.02 -2.51
C THR A 24 17.12 -2.13 -3.38
N SER A 25 15.87 -2.51 -3.22
CA SER A 25 15.23 -3.63 -3.90
C SER A 25 13.71 -3.45 -3.91
N THR A 26 13.00 -4.36 -4.55
CA THR A 26 11.55 -4.48 -4.42
C THR A 26 11.22 -5.73 -3.61
N ASN A 27 9.97 -5.83 -3.13
CA ASN A 27 9.40 -7.10 -2.73
C ASN A 27 9.27 -8.06 -3.93
N PRO A 28 8.96 -9.36 -3.75
CA PRO A 28 8.91 -10.34 -4.84
C PRO A 28 7.97 -9.99 -5.99
N CYS A 29 6.83 -9.33 -5.71
CA CYS A 29 5.85 -8.94 -6.73
C CYS A 29 6.18 -7.60 -7.42
N GLY A 30 7.12 -6.82 -6.89
CA GLY A 30 7.63 -5.59 -7.50
C GLY A 30 6.79 -4.34 -7.24
N GLU A 31 5.73 -4.40 -6.42
CA GLU A 31 4.82 -3.28 -6.17
C GLU A 31 5.32 -2.29 -5.12
N ILE A 32 6.26 -2.68 -4.26
CA ILE A 32 6.86 -1.80 -3.25
C ILE A 32 8.38 -1.79 -3.41
N ILE A 33 8.94 -0.59 -3.49
CA ILE A 33 10.38 -0.38 -3.39
C ILE A 33 10.72 -0.25 -1.92
N LEU A 34 11.68 -1.05 -1.46
CA LEU A 34 12.04 -1.18 -0.05
C LEU A 34 13.50 -0.82 0.21
N SER A 35 13.75 -0.34 1.40
CA SER A 35 15.06 -0.19 2.03
C SER A 35 15.37 -1.40 2.93
N PRO A 36 16.64 -1.59 3.34
CA PRO A 36 17.00 -2.70 4.22
C PRO A 36 16.25 -2.67 5.55
N GLY A 37 15.67 -3.81 5.93
CA GLY A 37 14.93 -3.98 7.18
C GLY A 37 13.50 -3.39 7.17
N ASP A 38 13.07 -2.84 6.03
CA ASP A 38 11.71 -2.30 5.87
C ASP A 38 10.68 -3.41 5.64
N SER A 39 9.41 -3.11 5.77
CA SER A 39 8.31 -4.07 5.71
C SER A 39 7.23 -3.64 4.73
N CYS A 40 6.67 -4.64 4.05
CA CYS A 40 5.54 -4.51 3.12
C CYS A 40 4.23 -4.83 3.86
N ARG A 41 3.51 -3.80 4.32
CA ARG A 41 2.20 -3.94 4.96
C ARG A 41 1.14 -3.55 3.95
N LEU A 42 0.23 -4.47 3.65
CA LEU A 42 -0.74 -4.32 2.57
C LEU A 42 -2.17 -4.30 3.08
N MET A 43 -2.96 -3.38 2.55
CA MET A 43 -4.42 -3.36 2.63
C MET A 43 -4.99 -2.93 1.28
N LEU A 44 -6.13 -3.49 0.90
CA LEU A 44 -6.75 -3.22 -0.39
C LEU A 44 -8.20 -2.77 -0.20
N VAL A 45 -8.56 -1.70 -0.88
CA VAL A 45 -9.94 -1.20 -0.95
C VAL A 45 -10.59 -1.78 -2.20
N ASN A 46 -11.76 -2.40 -2.06
CA ASN A 46 -12.50 -2.96 -3.18
C ASN A 46 -13.31 -1.87 -3.90
N LEU A 47 -12.89 -1.50 -5.11
CA LEU A 47 -13.50 -0.44 -5.90
C LEU A 47 -14.96 -0.73 -6.29
N THR A 48 -15.33 -2.00 -6.47
CA THR A 48 -16.70 -2.36 -6.85
C THR A 48 -17.75 -1.93 -5.83
N SER A 49 -17.35 -1.74 -4.58
CA SER A 49 -18.23 -1.31 -3.48
C SER A 49 -18.68 0.15 -3.57
N PHE A 50 -18.10 0.92 -4.48
CA PHE A 50 -18.40 2.35 -4.67
C PHE A 50 -19.08 2.65 -5.99
N VAL A 51 -19.36 1.64 -6.82
CA VAL A 51 -20.15 1.79 -8.04
C VAL A 51 -21.62 1.80 -7.67
N GLU A 52 -22.30 2.89 -8.00
CA GLU A 52 -23.73 3.06 -7.83
C GLU A 52 -24.45 2.72 -9.16
N ASN A 53 -25.60 2.07 -9.09
CA ASN A 53 -26.37 1.57 -10.24
C ASN A 53 -25.50 0.75 -11.24
N PRO A 54 -24.74 -0.26 -10.77
CA PRO A 54 -23.83 -1.02 -11.62
C PRO A 54 -24.58 -1.66 -12.80
N TRP A 55 -23.94 -1.68 -13.96
CA TRP A 55 -24.48 -2.26 -15.21
C TRP A 55 -25.63 -1.47 -15.84
N ASP A 56 -25.94 -0.29 -15.35
CA ASP A 56 -26.97 0.62 -15.88
C ASP A 56 -26.30 1.78 -16.64
N ASP A 57 -27.03 2.40 -17.58
CA ASP A 57 -26.58 3.59 -18.32
C ASP A 57 -26.34 4.79 -17.39
N ASN A 58 -26.89 4.76 -16.18
CA ASN A 58 -26.69 5.76 -15.12
C ASN A 58 -25.67 5.32 -14.06
N ALA A 59 -24.83 4.32 -14.36
CA ALA A 59 -23.79 3.89 -13.42
C ALA A 59 -22.82 5.03 -13.11
N THR A 60 -22.54 5.24 -11.83
CA THR A 60 -21.62 6.28 -11.35
C THR A 60 -20.71 5.71 -10.27
N PHE A 61 -19.61 6.40 -10.01
CA PHE A 61 -18.67 6.05 -8.94
C PHE A 61 -18.74 7.08 -7.83
N ASN A 62 -18.94 6.65 -6.59
CA ASN A 62 -19.01 7.51 -5.41
C ASN A 62 -17.62 7.78 -4.85
N PHE A 63 -16.95 8.81 -5.39
CA PHE A 63 -15.59 9.20 -4.99
C PHE A 63 -15.53 9.71 -3.54
N GLU A 64 -16.56 10.41 -3.05
CA GLU A 64 -16.59 10.93 -1.67
C GLU A 64 -16.55 9.79 -0.65
N LYS A 65 -17.44 8.80 -0.81
CA LYS A 65 -17.45 7.61 0.04
C LYS A 65 -16.17 6.79 -0.09
N TYR A 66 -15.61 6.70 -1.29
CA TYR A 66 -14.35 6.01 -1.55
C TYR A 66 -13.20 6.66 -0.78
N GLU A 67 -13.04 7.97 -0.88
CA GLU A 67 -11.99 8.72 -0.19
C GLU A 67 -12.12 8.63 1.34
N GLU A 68 -13.35 8.69 1.88
CA GLU A 68 -13.60 8.44 3.31
C GLU A 68 -13.12 7.05 3.76
N VAL A 69 -13.40 6.01 2.97
CA VAL A 69 -12.97 4.63 3.27
C VAL A 69 -11.46 4.47 3.13
N VAL A 70 -10.85 5.13 2.15
CA VAL A 70 -9.38 5.18 1.98
C VAL A 70 -8.73 5.79 3.23
N GLY A 71 -9.24 6.90 3.76
CA GLY A 71 -8.76 7.51 5.00
C GLY A 71 -8.84 6.54 6.18
N LYS A 72 -9.98 5.86 6.35
CA LYS A 72 -10.15 4.82 7.39
C LYS A 72 -9.15 3.67 7.21
N GLY A 73 -8.91 3.24 5.97
CA GLY A 73 -7.92 2.22 5.63
C GLY A 73 -6.51 2.64 6.03
N GLN A 74 -6.13 3.87 5.74
CA GLN A 74 -4.81 4.41 6.13
C GLN A 74 -4.63 4.44 7.65
N ARG A 75 -5.66 4.84 8.41
CA ARG A 75 -5.64 4.82 9.88
C ARG A 75 -5.47 3.40 10.43
N LEU A 76 -6.23 2.43 9.92
CA LEU A 76 -6.10 1.03 10.31
C LEU A 76 -4.70 0.47 10.02
N MET A 77 -4.08 0.88 8.92
CA MET A 77 -2.71 0.45 8.59
C MET A 77 -1.68 1.05 9.54
N ASP A 78 -1.86 2.29 10.00
CA ASP A 78 -0.99 2.87 11.02
C ASP A 78 -1.13 2.12 12.36
N ASP A 79 -2.36 1.76 12.75
CA ASP A 79 -2.63 0.93 13.93
C ASP A 79 -2.02 -0.48 13.82
N MET A 80 -2.00 -1.08 12.61
CA MET A 80 -1.32 -2.36 12.37
C MET A 80 0.19 -2.29 12.62
N ILE A 81 0.83 -1.14 12.37
CA ILE A 81 2.24 -0.95 12.70
C ILE A 81 2.47 -1.00 14.20
N ASP A 82 1.58 -0.38 14.98
CA ASP A 82 1.68 -0.42 16.44
C ASP A 82 1.51 -1.85 16.99
N LEU A 83 0.58 -2.63 16.43
CA LEU A 83 0.43 -4.05 16.74
C LEU A 83 1.67 -4.88 16.35
N GLU A 84 2.31 -4.59 15.22
CA GLU A 84 3.56 -5.23 14.80
C GLU A 84 4.68 -4.92 15.80
N LEU A 85 4.81 -3.67 16.24
CA LEU A 85 5.81 -3.27 17.23
C LEU A 85 5.63 -4.01 18.56
N GLU A 86 4.40 -4.19 19.02
CA GLU A 86 4.10 -5.02 20.19
C GLU A 86 4.53 -6.48 20.02
N GLN A 87 4.34 -7.06 18.81
CA GLN A 87 4.78 -8.43 18.54
C GLN A 87 6.31 -8.52 18.50
N ILE A 88 7.00 -7.54 17.91
CA ILE A 88 8.45 -7.48 17.90
C ILE A 88 9.01 -7.43 19.35
N ASP A 89 8.36 -6.66 20.24
CA ASP A 89 8.74 -6.62 21.64
C ASP A 89 8.60 -7.98 22.35
N LYS A 90 7.52 -8.73 22.02
CA LYS A 90 7.37 -10.12 22.52
C LYS A 90 8.46 -11.04 22.00
N ILE A 91 8.84 -10.90 20.71
CA ILE A 91 9.95 -11.67 20.11
C ILE A 91 11.27 -11.35 20.82
N LEU A 92 11.60 -10.07 21.00
CA LEU A 92 12.82 -9.64 21.70
C LEU A 92 12.88 -10.15 23.14
N LYS A 93 11.73 -10.17 23.83
CA LYS A 93 11.62 -10.76 25.18
C LYS A 93 11.85 -12.27 25.14
N LYS A 94 11.25 -12.97 24.16
CA LYS A 94 11.44 -14.42 23.97
C LYS A 94 12.90 -14.77 23.73
N ILE A 95 13.59 -14.08 22.80
CA ILE A 95 15.02 -14.28 22.54
C ILE A 95 15.86 -14.20 23.81
N SER A 96 15.49 -13.32 24.76
CA SER A 96 16.20 -13.18 26.03
C SER A 96 16.10 -14.44 26.91
N SER A 97 14.97 -15.15 26.87
CA SER A 97 14.67 -16.34 27.69
C SER A 97 14.96 -17.68 26.98
N ASP A 98 15.21 -17.69 25.67
CA ASP A 98 15.45 -18.92 24.91
C ASP A 98 16.76 -19.62 25.36
N PRO A 99 16.80 -20.96 25.30
CA PRO A 99 17.99 -21.75 25.66
C PRO A 99 19.12 -21.70 24.62
N GLU A 100 18.91 -20.97 23.52
CA GLU A 100 19.87 -20.85 22.42
C GLU A 100 21.25 -20.29 22.85
N PRO A 101 22.32 -20.64 22.13
CA PRO A 101 23.69 -20.10 22.37
C PRO A 101 23.72 -18.57 22.31
N LYS A 102 24.59 -17.95 23.13
CA LYS A 102 24.67 -16.48 23.22
C LYS A 102 24.93 -15.77 21.91
N ASN A 103 25.72 -16.37 21.01
CA ASN A 103 26.00 -15.80 19.68
C ASN A 103 24.77 -15.80 18.77
N VAL A 104 23.93 -16.85 18.81
CA VAL A 104 22.64 -16.91 18.08
C VAL A 104 21.70 -15.84 18.61
N LYS A 105 21.49 -15.81 19.92
CA LYS A 105 20.62 -14.78 20.58
C LYS A 105 21.07 -13.35 20.29
N ARG A 106 22.37 -13.11 20.16
CA ARG A 106 22.88 -11.78 19.79
C ARG A 106 22.49 -11.40 18.37
N ILE A 107 22.69 -12.31 17.39
CA ILE A 107 22.37 -12.06 15.98
C ILE A 107 20.86 -11.84 15.80
N GLU A 108 20.02 -12.68 16.41
CA GLU A 108 18.57 -12.53 16.36
C GLU A 108 18.11 -11.21 16.97
N ARG A 109 18.66 -10.83 18.12
CA ARG A 109 18.32 -9.57 18.78
C ARG A 109 18.71 -8.36 17.93
N GLU A 110 19.92 -8.34 17.38
CA GLU A 110 20.39 -7.27 16.49
C GLU A 110 19.47 -7.12 15.27
N LEU A 111 19.08 -8.25 14.65
CA LEU A 111 18.15 -8.25 13.52
C LEU A 111 16.78 -7.67 13.89
N TRP A 112 16.15 -8.17 14.95
CA TRP A 112 14.82 -7.70 15.36
C TRP A 112 14.82 -6.27 15.89
N GLN A 113 15.90 -5.81 16.51
CA GLN A 113 16.08 -4.41 16.88
C GLN A 113 16.20 -3.52 15.64
N PHE A 114 16.91 -3.97 14.61
CA PHE A 114 17.03 -3.26 13.35
C PHE A 114 15.67 -3.16 12.63
N ILE A 115 14.94 -4.27 12.52
CA ILE A 115 13.57 -4.27 11.94
C ILE A 115 12.66 -3.33 12.74
N LYS A 116 12.72 -3.38 14.08
CA LYS A 116 11.96 -2.50 14.95
C LYS A 116 12.24 -1.02 14.68
N SER A 117 13.53 -0.64 14.59
CA SER A 117 13.89 0.76 14.31
C SER A 117 13.32 1.21 12.96
N ARG A 118 13.40 0.39 11.91
CA ARG A 118 12.82 0.72 10.60
C ARG A 118 11.30 0.89 10.65
N ALA A 119 10.62 0.03 11.39
CA ALA A 119 9.16 0.15 11.56
C ALA A 119 8.76 1.44 12.30
N ILE A 120 9.55 1.86 13.30
CA ILE A 120 9.32 3.11 14.04
C ILE A 120 9.64 4.32 13.17
N ASP A 121 10.83 4.34 12.55
CA ASP A 121 11.37 5.52 11.89
C ASP A 121 10.63 5.86 10.59
N GLY A 122 10.12 4.86 9.87
CA GLY A 122 9.43 5.07 8.58
C GLY A 122 7.91 4.93 8.65
N ARG A 123 7.39 4.03 9.48
CA ARG A 123 5.95 3.73 9.55
C ARG A 123 5.32 3.50 8.16
N ARG A 124 6.00 2.75 7.29
CA ARG A 124 5.55 2.51 5.91
C ARG A 124 4.27 1.70 5.88
N THR A 125 3.32 2.15 5.05
CA THR A 125 2.10 1.43 4.69
C THR A 125 2.07 1.17 3.18
N GLY A 126 1.15 0.33 2.73
CA GLY A 126 0.92 -0.01 1.32
C GLY A 126 -0.57 -0.17 1.08
N LEU A 127 -1.32 0.94 1.11
CA LEU A 127 -2.74 0.95 0.79
C LEU A 127 -2.94 0.93 -0.72
N GLY A 128 -3.73 -0.01 -1.20
CA GLY A 128 -4.01 -0.18 -2.62
C GLY A 128 -5.47 -0.47 -2.90
N VAL A 129 -5.74 -0.94 -4.11
CA VAL A 129 -7.09 -1.25 -4.58
C VAL A 129 -7.16 -2.63 -5.21
N THR A 130 -8.36 -3.21 -5.25
CA THR A 130 -8.71 -4.41 -6.01
C THR A 130 -9.97 -4.16 -6.81
N GLY A 131 -10.17 -4.93 -7.88
CA GLY A 131 -11.38 -4.85 -8.69
C GLY A 131 -11.43 -3.66 -9.65
N VAL A 132 -10.28 -3.16 -10.12
CA VAL A 132 -10.24 -2.05 -11.12
C VAL A 132 -10.98 -2.44 -12.39
N GLY A 133 -10.68 -3.63 -12.95
CA GLY A 133 -11.33 -4.13 -14.16
C GLY A 133 -12.82 -4.33 -13.97
N ASP A 134 -13.24 -4.83 -12.81
CA ASP A 134 -14.67 -5.03 -12.51
C ASP A 134 -15.42 -3.71 -12.33
N ALA A 135 -14.82 -2.73 -11.63
CA ALA A 135 -15.43 -1.42 -11.45
C ALA A 135 -15.64 -0.71 -12.81
N LEU A 136 -14.66 -0.80 -13.71
CA LEU A 136 -14.79 -0.27 -15.08
C LEU A 136 -15.90 -0.98 -15.85
N ALA A 137 -15.99 -2.31 -15.75
CA ALA A 137 -17.05 -3.08 -16.38
C ALA A 137 -18.43 -2.71 -15.82
N MET A 138 -18.57 -2.54 -14.51
CA MET A 138 -19.79 -2.09 -13.84
C MET A 138 -20.22 -0.68 -14.26
N LEU A 139 -19.25 0.19 -14.62
CA LEU A 139 -19.47 1.53 -15.17
C LEU A 139 -19.76 1.52 -16.68
N GLY A 140 -19.79 0.35 -17.34
CA GLY A 140 -19.99 0.23 -18.78
C GLY A 140 -18.80 0.67 -19.62
N GLN A 141 -17.61 0.85 -19.00
CA GLN A 141 -16.42 1.36 -19.68
C GLN A 141 -15.55 0.24 -20.22
N LYS A 142 -15.12 0.40 -21.48
CA LYS A 142 -14.19 -0.54 -22.12
C LYS A 142 -12.78 -0.33 -21.54
N TYR A 143 -12.19 -1.39 -20.98
CA TYR A 143 -10.82 -1.34 -20.47
C TYR A 143 -9.83 -0.87 -21.55
N GLY A 144 -9.01 0.13 -21.22
CA GLY A 144 -8.04 0.74 -22.12
C GLY A 144 -8.60 1.80 -23.07
N SER A 145 -9.87 2.17 -22.95
CA SER A 145 -10.43 3.36 -23.62
C SER A 145 -9.97 4.65 -22.92
N GLU A 146 -10.02 5.79 -23.61
CA GLU A 146 -9.67 7.10 -23.02
C GLU A 146 -10.51 7.41 -21.78
N GLU A 147 -11.79 7.07 -21.81
CA GLU A 147 -12.70 7.21 -20.69
C GLU A 147 -12.25 6.38 -19.49
N SER A 148 -11.94 5.09 -19.70
CA SER A 148 -11.47 4.20 -18.61
C SER A 148 -10.12 4.62 -18.05
N ILE A 149 -9.23 5.17 -18.87
CA ILE A 149 -7.94 5.72 -18.42
C ILE A 149 -8.17 6.90 -17.48
N SER A 150 -9.06 7.83 -17.87
CA SER A 150 -9.43 8.99 -17.03
C SER A 150 -10.09 8.54 -15.70
N THR A 151 -10.93 7.51 -15.74
CA THR A 151 -11.55 6.95 -14.53
C THR A 151 -10.53 6.29 -13.60
N VAL A 152 -9.58 5.53 -14.15
CA VAL A 152 -8.50 4.93 -13.36
C VAL A 152 -7.59 6.01 -12.77
N GLU A 153 -7.27 7.06 -13.51
CA GLU A 153 -6.53 8.21 -12.99
C GLU A 153 -7.26 8.82 -11.79
N ALA A 154 -8.58 9.01 -11.88
CA ALA A 154 -9.39 9.49 -10.77
C ALA A 154 -9.37 8.54 -9.57
N PHE A 155 -9.47 7.20 -9.77
CA PHE A 155 -9.35 6.23 -8.68
C PHE A 155 -8.05 6.39 -7.91
N TYR A 156 -6.92 6.47 -8.61
CA TYR A 156 -5.60 6.60 -7.97
C TYR A 156 -5.34 7.99 -7.39
N LYS A 157 -5.90 9.04 -7.97
CA LYS A 157 -5.87 10.39 -7.40
C LYS A 157 -6.56 10.40 -6.04
N HIS A 158 -7.81 9.91 -5.94
CA HIS A 158 -8.55 9.86 -4.68
C HIS A 158 -7.93 8.90 -3.66
N LEU A 159 -7.32 7.78 -4.11
CA LEU A 159 -6.52 6.93 -3.24
C LEU A 159 -5.36 7.70 -2.59
N ALA A 160 -4.62 8.44 -3.40
CA ALA A 160 -3.48 9.21 -2.91
C ALA A 160 -3.94 10.35 -1.99
N VAL A 161 -4.88 11.18 -2.42
CA VAL A 161 -5.42 12.30 -1.64
C VAL A 161 -5.98 11.82 -0.30
N GLY A 162 -6.83 10.82 -0.29
CA GLY A 162 -7.43 10.27 0.93
C GLY A 162 -6.40 9.67 1.89
N SER A 163 -5.42 8.90 1.37
CA SER A 163 -4.42 8.26 2.23
C SER A 163 -3.39 9.26 2.77
N TYR A 164 -2.90 10.20 1.96
CA TYR A 164 -1.95 11.21 2.42
C TYR A 164 -2.62 12.25 3.31
N GLY A 165 -3.86 12.66 3.01
CA GLY A 165 -4.65 13.53 3.88
C GLY A 165 -4.83 12.92 5.26
N GLU A 166 -5.18 11.63 5.35
CA GLU A 166 -5.29 10.96 6.64
C GLU A 166 -3.94 10.77 7.35
N SER A 167 -2.86 10.52 6.60
CA SER A 167 -1.51 10.46 7.19
C SER A 167 -1.08 11.80 7.83
N ILE A 168 -1.52 12.92 7.26
CA ILE A 168 -1.32 14.26 7.86
C ILE A 168 -2.20 14.43 9.11
N ASN A 169 -3.47 14.04 9.07
CA ASN A 169 -4.34 14.05 10.23
C ASN A 169 -3.78 13.20 11.39
N LEU A 170 -3.25 12.02 11.08
CA LEU A 170 -2.58 11.15 12.05
C LEU A 170 -1.30 11.80 12.61
N ALA A 171 -0.54 12.52 11.79
CA ALA A 171 0.63 13.25 12.26
C ALA A 171 0.23 14.36 13.26
N LYS A 172 -0.86 15.05 13.02
CA LYS A 172 -1.42 16.04 13.95
C LYS A 172 -1.89 15.41 15.28
N GLU A 173 -2.47 14.20 15.23
CA GLU A 173 -2.96 13.48 16.41
C GLU A 173 -1.86 12.79 17.22
N ARG A 174 -0.88 12.15 16.52
CA ARG A 174 0.06 11.17 17.10
C ARG A 174 1.54 11.52 16.86
N GLY A 175 1.83 12.62 16.19
CA GLY A 175 3.15 13.01 15.72
C GLY A 175 3.49 12.39 14.36
N CYS A 176 4.35 13.06 13.61
CA CYS A 176 4.89 12.54 12.34
C CYS A 176 5.80 11.33 12.54
N PHE A 177 6.19 10.66 11.46
CA PHE A 177 7.25 9.66 11.55
C PHE A 177 8.58 10.35 11.98
N PRO A 178 9.43 9.71 12.83
CA PRO A 178 10.51 10.39 13.55
C PRO A 178 11.51 11.17 12.73
N ILE A 179 11.78 10.74 11.49
CA ILE A 179 12.73 11.38 10.58
C ILE A 179 12.06 12.34 9.57
N CYS A 180 10.76 12.63 9.71
CA CYS A 180 10.03 13.51 8.81
C CYS A 180 10.59 14.93 8.82
N ASP A 181 10.91 15.45 7.64
CA ASP A 181 11.30 16.84 7.42
C ASP A 181 10.62 17.35 6.14
N THR A 182 9.56 18.12 6.30
CA THR A 182 8.77 18.67 5.18
C THR A 182 9.58 19.53 4.24
N ARG A 183 10.67 20.15 4.71
CA ARG A 183 11.58 20.95 3.87
C ARG A 183 12.36 20.09 2.88
N LYS A 184 12.70 18.84 3.26
CA LYS A 184 13.31 17.87 2.33
C LYS A 184 12.32 17.36 1.28
N GLU A 185 11.02 17.43 1.57
CA GLU A 185 9.94 16.92 0.74
C GLU A 185 9.41 17.93 -0.30
N GLU A 186 9.74 19.24 -0.13
CA GLU A 186 9.15 20.36 -0.86
C GLU A 186 9.24 20.21 -2.39
N ASP A 187 10.38 19.76 -2.91
CA ASP A 187 10.60 19.60 -4.35
C ASP A 187 10.35 18.17 -4.87
N HIS A 188 9.79 17.27 -4.03
CA HIS A 188 9.60 15.91 -4.46
C HIS A 188 8.40 15.76 -5.41
N PRO A 189 8.60 15.33 -6.69
CA PRO A 189 7.60 15.46 -7.75
C PRO A 189 6.30 14.68 -7.48
N PHE A 190 6.37 13.58 -6.74
CA PHE A 190 5.19 12.81 -6.36
C PHE A 190 4.44 13.47 -5.21
N LEU A 191 5.15 13.90 -4.15
CA LEU A 191 4.51 14.52 -2.98
C LEU A 191 3.88 15.86 -3.31
N SER A 192 4.59 16.74 -4.05
CA SER A 192 4.07 18.03 -4.47
C SER A 192 2.73 17.91 -5.18
N ARG A 193 2.61 16.98 -6.14
CA ARG A 193 1.33 16.75 -6.85
C ARG A 193 0.19 16.35 -5.92
N ILE A 194 0.46 15.56 -4.87
CA ILE A 194 -0.57 15.14 -3.92
C ILE A 194 -0.93 16.28 -2.98
N ILE A 195 0.08 16.96 -2.44
CA ILE A 195 -0.12 18.07 -1.50
C ILE A 195 -0.92 19.22 -2.16
N ASP A 196 -0.67 19.50 -3.45
CA ASP A 196 -1.40 20.53 -4.20
C ASP A 196 -2.89 20.22 -4.37
N GLU A 197 -3.27 18.94 -4.37
CA GLU A 197 -4.66 18.50 -4.47
C GLU A 197 -5.41 18.47 -3.13
N LEU A 198 -4.69 18.58 -2.01
CA LEU A 198 -5.33 18.60 -0.68
C LEU A 198 -6.04 19.92 -0.39
N PRO A 199 -7.10 19.90 0.43
CA PRO A 199 -7.71 21.12 0.96
C PRO A 199 -6.69 22.01 1.65
N GLU A 200 -6.86 23.35 1.55
CA GLU A 200 -5.91 24.32 2.11
C GLU A 200 -5.58 24.08 3.58
N SER A 201 -6.59 23.79 4.40
CA SER A 201 -6.40 23.49 5.83
C SER A 201 -5.54 22.24 6.07
N VAL A 202 -5.64 21.22 5.22
CA VAL A 202 -4.82 20.01 5.33
C VAL A 202 -3.39 20.27 4.86
N ARG A 203 -3.20 21.14 3.86
CA ARG A 203 -1.86 21.59 3.44
C ARG A 203 -1.14 22.39 4.55
N GLU A 204 -1.86 23.28 5.24
CA GLU A 204 -1.32 23.99 6.40
C GLU A 204 -0.91 23.03 7.52
N ASP A 205 -1.76 22.02 7.80
CA ASP A 205 -1.44 20.95 8.75
C ASP A 205 -0.20 20.14 8.32
N TYR A 206 -0.02 19.87 7.02
CA TYR A 206 1.18 19.21 6.51
C TYR A 206 2.46 20.00 6.80
N TYR A 207 2.49 21.29 6.51
CA TYR A 207 3.67 22.12 6.79
C TYR A 207 3.95 22.29 8.29
N THR A 208 2.90 22.18 9.12
CA THR A 208 3.01 22.36 10.58
C THR A 208 3.37 21.05 11.30
N HIS A 209 2.77 19.94 10.89
CA HIS A 209 2.81 18.66 11.60
C HIS A 209 3.53 17.53 10.83
N GLY A 210 3.81 17.73 9.53
CA GLY A 210 4.32 16.68 8.66
C GLY A 210 3.28 15.60 8.34
N ARG A 211 3.73 14.40 8.05
CA ARG A 211 2.91 13.21 7.80
C ARG A 211 3.33 12.05 8.68
N ARG A 212 2.40 11.11 8.95
CA ARG A 212 2.60 9.99 9.87
C ARG A 212 3.41 8.84 9.28
N ASN A 213 3.39 8.65 7.95
CA ASN A 213 3.91 7.48 7.26
C ASN A 213 4.85 7.91 6.12
N ILE A 214 6.02 7.28 5.98
CA ILE A 214 7.04 7.62 4.98
C ILE A 214 6.60 7.32 3.54
N ALA A 215 5.73 6.34 3.35
CA ALA A 215 5.05 6.02 2.10
C ALA A 215 3.72 5.34 2.43
N ASN A 216 2.68 5.61 1.61
CA ASN A 216 1.31 5.25 1.95
C ASN A 216 0.70 4.23 0.99
N THR A 217 0.91 4.38 -0.31
CA THR A 217 0.15 3.66 -1.33
C THR A 217 0.99 2.67 -2.13
N THR A 218 0.33 1.66 -2.67
CA THR A 218 0.93 0.67 -3.56
C THR A 218 -0.12 0.04 -4.48
N THR A 219 0.31 -0.55 -5.59
CA THR A 219 -0.54 -1.36 -6.47
C THR A 219 -0.13 -2.82 -6.35
N ALA A 220 -0.57 -3.44 -5.26
CA ALA A 220 -0.25 -4.84 -4.99
C ALA A 220 -1.19 -5.81 -5.72
N PRO A 221 -0.71 -7.01 -6.10
CA PRO A 221 -1.60 -8.08 -6.52
C PRO A 221 -2.42 -8.56 -5.32
N ALA A 222 -3.75 -8.51 -5.42
CA ALA A 222 -4.64 -8.88 -4.32
C ALA A 222 -4.60 -10.38 -3.97
N GLY A 223 -4.27 -11.24 -4.94
CA GLY A 223 -4.10 -12.68 -4.71
C GLY A 223 -5.33 -13.35 -4.07
N SER A 224 -5.16 -13.94 -2.89
CA SER A 224 -6.24 -14.61 -2.16
C SER A 224 -7.35 -13.65 -1.70
N VAL A 225 -7.04 -12.37 -1.49
CA VAL A 225 -8.04 -11.35 -1.14
C VAL A 225 -9.01 -11.14 -2.30
N SER A 226 -8.54 -11.07 -3.54
CA SER A 226 -9.42 -10.95 -4.71
C SER A 226 -10.33 -12.18 -4.89
N THR A 227 -9.83 -13.37 -4.55
CA THR A 227 -10.66 -14.58 -4.53
C THR A 227 -11.77 -14.49 -3.47
N LEU A 228 -11.45 -13.96 -2.29
CA LEU A 228 -12.42 -13.75 -1.22
C LEU A 228 -13.49 -12.72 -1.61
N THR A 229 -13.07 -11.62 -2.23
CA THR A 229 -13.97 -10.53 -2.66
C THR A 229 -14.65 -10.82 -4.01
N GLN A 230 -14.24 -11.89 -4.72
CA GLN A 230 -14.73 -12.25 -6.05
C GLN A 230 -14.51 -11.13 -7.08
N THR A 231 -13.31 -10.55 -7.07
CA THR A 231 -12.91 -9.44 -7.95
C THR A 231 -11.66 -9.79 -8.75
N THR A 232 -11.37 -8.99 -9.78
CA THR A 232 -10.04 -8.97 -10.41
C THR A 232 -8.97 -8.54 -9.41
N SER A 233 -7.73 -9.03 -9.59
CA SER A 233 -6.69 -8.95 -8.57
C SER A 233 -6.09 -7.55 -8.43
N GLY A 234 -5.44 -7.06 -9.47
CA GLY A 234 -4.78 -5.76 -9.47
C GLY A 234 -5.50 -4.76 -10.37
N ILE A 235 -4.75 -4.20 -11.31
CA ILE A 235 -5.28 -3.28 -12.32
C ILE A 235 -5.72 -3.99 -13.60
N GLU A 236 -5.39 -5.28 -13.75
CA GLU A 236 -5.72 -6.09 -14.91
C GLU A 236 -7.22 -6.42 -14.97
N PRO A 237 -7.82 -6.48 -16.16
CA PRO A 237 -9.17 -6.99 -16.34
C PRO A 237 -9.17 -8.52 -16.31
N ALA A 238 -10.36 -9.13 -16.25
CA ALA A 238 -10.51 -10.55 -16.52
C ALA A 238 -10.04 -10.86 -17.96
N PHE A 239 -9.03 -11.71 -18.11
CA PHE A 239 -8.50 -12.06 -19.44
C PHE A 239 -9.41 -13.01 -20.23
N MET A 240 -10.25 -13.78 -19.52
CA MET A 240 -11.28 -14.66 -20.07
C MET A 240 -12.47 -14.76 -19.12
N LEU A 241 -13.69 -14.82 -19.65
CA LEU A 241 -14.91 -14.97 -18.86
C LEU A 241 -15.09 -16.37 -18.27
N HIS A 242 -14.46 -17.37 -18.88
CA HIS A 242 -14.43 -18.76 -18.40
C HIS A 242 -13.14 -19.44 -18.83
N TYR A 243 -12.49 -20.15 -17.93
CA TYR A 243 -11.31 -20.97 -18.25
C TYR A 243 -11.16 -22.16 -17.30
N THR A 244 -10.49 -23.18 -17.76
CA THR A 244 -10.15 -24.35 -16.95
C THR A 244 -8.68 -24.30 -16.56
N ARG A 245 -8.41 -24.29 -15.26
CA ARG A 245 -7.05 -24.38 -14.73
C ARG A 245 -6.75 -25.78 -14.25
N ARG A 246 -5.63 -26.36 -14.73
CA ARG A 246 -5.09 -27.62 -14.23
C ARG A 246 -3.80 -27.34 -13.47
N ARG A 247 -3.69 -27.90 -12.26
CA ARG A 247 -2.45 -27.84 -11.48
C ARG A 247 -2.23 -29.17 -10.75
N LYS A 248 -0.98 -29.54 -10.56
CA LYS A 248 -0.61 -30.60 -9.61
C LYS A 248 -0.63 -30.00 -8.20
N ILE A 249 -1.25 -30.70 -7.27
CA ILE A 249 -1.23 -30.34 -5.84
C ILE A 249 -0.02 -31.01 -5.19
N ASN A 250 0.20 -32.31 -5.44
CA ASN A 250 1.37 -33.04 -5.02
C ASN A 250 2.01 -33.74 -6.23
N PRO A 251 3.33 -34.05 -6.19
CA PRO A 251 4.01 -34.72 -7.30
C PRO A 251 3.42 -36.12 -7.63
N GLN A 252 2.75 -36.76 -6.66
CA GLN A 252 2.15 -38.11 -6.78
C GLN A 252 0.67 -38.07 -7.17
N ASP A 253 0.01 -36.91 -7.06
CA ASP A 253 -1.39 -36.76 -7.45
C ASP A 253 -1.46 -36.41 -8.94
N GLY A 254 -2.49 -36.93 -9.61
CA GLY A 254 -2.81 -36.52 -10.98
C GLY A 254 -3.14 -35.02 -11.04
N ASP A 255 -3.27 -34.47 -12.26
CA ASP A 255 -3.69 -33.08 -12.44
C ASP A 255 -5.07 -32.85 -11.82
N VAL A 256 -5.17 -31.84 -10.96
CA VAL A 256 -6.46 -31.41 -10.42
C VAL A 256 -7.03 -30.35 -11.36
N ARG A 257 -8.26 -30.58 -11.82
CA ARG A 257 -9.02 -29.64 -12.63
C ARG A 257 -9.86 -28.75 -11.73
N VAL A 258 -9.74 -27.46 -11.93
CA VAL A 258 -10.62 -26.46 -11.29
C VAL A 258 -11.19 -25.59 -12.41
N ASP A 259 -12.51 -25.52 -12.49
CA ASP A 259 -13.22 -24.65 -13.43
C ASP A 259 -13.55 -23.32 -12.72
N PHE A 260 -13.29 -22.20 -13.39
CA PHE A 260 -13.54 -20.84 -12.92
C PHE A 260 -14.45 -20.10 -13.88
#